data_052d4c3a86e9d2cf877159ac3be98a78
#
_entry.id   052d4c3a86e9d2cf877159ac3be98a78
#
_cell.length_a   1.000
_cell.length_b   1.000
_cell.length_c   1.000
_cell.angle_alpha   90.00
_cell.angle_beta   90.00
_cell.angle_gamma   90.00
#
_symmetry.space_group_name_H-M   'P 1'
#
loop_
_entity.id
_entity.type
_entity.pdbx_description
1 polymer ?
#
loop_
_entity_poly.entity_id
_entity_poly.type
_entity_poly.pdbx_seq_one_letter_code
_entity_poly.pdbx_strand_id
1 'polypeptide(L)'
;NCLVDNTAIIDYYDVMRSLRDVNNFKKIGEIPFVGGTTIHYTDEFVKTSDNFYQYRIYPVDTCGVRIAIPPVDDPEFINDTSFAQTILLETEININYSAVDPTLDEEYTNTLVFNEYDKWLGNVLEYRLYRSINREPFNLLPIRTWDRVTNPNEELNHIDVVTDFGEGNGRFCYYIEAIEGNSTPYGPVSEGSFSNISCISQIPIIFVPNTFTPNGDEHNEVFRPFTNFVSEEDYSFTIFSRSGGIIFSTND
;
A
#
# COMPACT_ATOMS: atom_id res chain seq x y z
N ASN A 1 41.72 -19.66 19.10
CA ASN A 1 42.14 -20.45 17.93
C ASN A 1 40.91 -20.91 17.19
N CYS A 2 40.49 -20.11 16.21
CA CYS A 2 39.50 -20.54 15.25
C CYS A 2 40.14 -21.59 14.35
N LEU A 3 39.88 -22.85 14.64
CA LEU A 3 40.35 -23.94 13.81
C LEU A 3 39.53 -23.95 12.54
N VAL A 4 40.19 -23.96 11.40
CA VAL A 4 39.63 -24.17 10.06
C VAL A 4 39.23 -25.65 9.98
N ASP A 5 38.20 -26.01 10.72
CA ASP A 5 37.51 -27.29 10.54
C ASP A 5 36.23 -27.03 9.79
N ASN A 6 35.91 -27.81 8.77
CA ASN A 6 34.83 -27.63 7.83
C ASN A 6 33.39 -27.67 8.44
N THR A 7 33.27 -27.47 9.74
CA THR A 7 32.00 -27.35 10.47
C THR A 7 31.88 -25.95 11.07
N ALA A 8 31.55 -24.99 10.22
CA ALA A 8 31.24 -23.65 10.71
C ALA A 8 30.02 -23.71 11.63
N ILE A 9 30.21 -23.41 12.92
CA ILE A 9 29.11 -23.28 13.88
C ILE A 9 28.63 -21.85 13.79
N ILE A 10 27.38 -21.68 13.41
CA ILE A 10 26.72 -20.35 13.37
C ILE A 10 26.58 -19.85 14.80
N ASP A 11 27.03 -18.63 15.05
CA ASP A 11 26.93 -17.94 16.35
C ASP A 11 25.75 -16.92 16.30
N TYR A 12 25.68 -16.15 15.22
CA TYR A 12 24.64 -15.17 15.02
C TYR A 12 24.42 -14.89 13.52
N TYR A 13 23.40 -14.08 13.23
CA TYR A 13 23.11 -13.58 11.88
C TYR A 13 23.31 -12.08 11.81
N ASP A 14 24.03 -11.59 10.81
CA ASP A 14 24.05 -10.19 10.43
C ASP A 14 22.80 -9.86 9.63
N VAL A 15 22.05 -8.85 10.07
CA VAL A 15 20.94 -8.28 9.29
C VAL A 15 21.44 -7.05 8.54
N MET A 16 21.32 -7.10 7.22
CA MET A 16 21.77 -6.04 6.32
C MET A 16 20.57 -5.41 5.63
N ARG A 17 20.58 -4.11 5.46
CA ARG A 17 19.55 -3.36 4.74
C ARG A 17 20.16 -2.46 3.66
N SER A 18 19.51 -2.39 2.50
CA SER A 18 19.73 -1.39 1.47
C SER A 18 18.43 -0.63 1.20
N LEU A 19 18.56 0.63 0.79
CA LEU A 19 17.46 1.49 0.41
C LEU A 19 17.31 1.46 -1.11
N ARG A 20 16.13 1.09 -1.62
CA ARG A 20 15.81 1.05 -3.05
C ARG A 20 16.96 0.42 -3.84
N ASP A 21 16.89 -0.27 -4.77
CA ASP A 21 17.84 -0.87 -5.74
C ASP A 21 19.35 -0.49 -5.68
N VAL A 22 19.76 0.12 -4.58
CA VAL A 22 21.15 0.54 -4.38
C VAL A 22 21.86 -0.61 -3.69
N ASN A 23 22.63 -1.43 -4.38
CA ASN A 23 23.46 -2.54 -3.85
C ASN A 23 24.42 -2.13 -2.70
N ASN A 24 24.00 -1.21 -1.83
CA ASN A 24 24.74 -0.65 -0.73
C ASN A 24 24.14 -1.15 0.61
N PHE A 25 24.31 -2.43 0.88
CA PHE A 25 23.86 -3.06 2.10
C PHE A 25 24.69 -2.62 3.32
N LYS A 26 24.02 -2.07 4.31
CA LYS A 26 24.61 -1.72 5.61
C LYS A 26 24.08 -2.64 6.69
N LYS A 27 24.95 -3.07 7.60
CA LYS A 27 24.53 -3.81 8.78
C LYS A 27 23.67 -2.93 9.68
N ILE A 28 22.50 -3.42 10.03
CA ILE A 28 21.52 -2.73 10.88
C ILE A 28 21.29 -3.46 12.21
N GLY A 29 21.69 -4.72 12.30
CA GLY A 29 21.55 -5.50 13.52
C GLY A 29 22.19 -6.86 13.46
N GLU A 30 22.11 -7.54 14.58
CA GLU A 30 22.55 -8.92 14.78
C GLU A 30 21.44 -9.71 15.46
N ILE A 31 21.29 -10.97 15.08
CA ILE A 31 20.33 -11.90 15.69
C ILE A 31 21.08 -13.12 16.17
N PRO A 32 21.09 -13.44 17.48
CA PRO A 32 21.74 -14.65 17.98
C PRO A 32 21.15 -15.91 17.33
N PHE A 33 22.01 -16.87 17.01
CA PHE A 33 21.56 -18.17 16.53
C PHE A 33 20.89 -18.95 17.66
N VAL A 34 19.62 -19.31 17.47
CA VAL A 34 18.89 -20.21 18.37
C VAL A 34 18.37 -21.36 17.53
N GLY A 35 19.04 -22.50 17.59
CA GLY A 35 18.73 -23.66 16.75
C GLY A 35 17.27 -24.10 16.84
N GLY A 36 16.67 -24.36 15.69
CA GLY A 36 15.34 -24.97 15.58
C GLY A 36 14.14 -24.08 15.85
N THR A 37 14.31 -22.75 15.89
CA THR A 37 13.21 -21.79 16.09
C THR A 37 13.16 -20.76 14.98
N THR A 38 11.94 -20.28 14.67
CA THR A 38 11.76 -19.08 13.83
C THR A 38 12.22 -17.85 14.61
N ILE A 39 13.06 -17.04 14.01
CA ILE A 39 13.59 -15.81 14.62
C ILE A 39 13.00 -14.63 13.90
N HIS A 40 12.49 -13.66 14.68
CA HIS A 40 11.92 -12.42 14.16
C HIS A 40 12.88 -11.25 14.39
N TYR A 41 12.99 -10.37 13.41
CA TYR A 41 13.71 -9.11 13.50
C TYR A 41 12.79 -7.97 13.09
N THR A 42 12.72 -6.91 13.90
CA THR A 42 11.96 -5.71 13.60
C THR A 42 12.92 -4.56 13.30
N ASP A 43 12.80 -3.99 12.12
CA ASP A 43 13.53 -2.78 11.75
C ASP A 43 12.66 -1.55 12.04
N GLU A 44 12.95 -0.86 13.14
CA GLU A 44 12.17 0.31 13.59
C GLU A 44 12.59 1.63 12.90
N PHE A 45 13.70 1.62 12.15
CA PHE A 45 14.28 2.83 11.55
C PHE A 45 14.03 2.92 10.04
N VAL A 46 12.80 2.61 9.63
CA VAL A 46 12.39 2.64 8.21
C VAL A 46 11.21 3.59 7.99
N LYS A 47 11.17 4.21 6.82
CA LYS A 47 10.02 4.96 6.31
C LYS A 47 9.37 4.20 5.16
N THR A 48 8.56 3.22 5.52
CA THR A 48 7.89 2.33 4.54
C THR A 48 6.81 3.06 3.73
N SER A 49 6.37 4.24 4.15
CA SER A 49 5.47 5.10 3.36
C SER A 49 6.10 5.68 2.10
N ASP A 50 7.44 5.84 2.10
CA ASP A 50 8.14 6.59 1.07
C ASP A 50 9.13 5.72 0.30
N ASN A 51 9.44 4.54 0.81
CA ASN A 51 10.54 3.73 0.32
C ASN A 51 10.24 2.23 0.45
N PHE A 52 10.74 1.45 -0.50
CA PHE A 52 10.96 0.03 -0.30
C PHE A 52 12.39 -0.24 0.15
N TYR A 53 12.59 -1.34 0.84
CA TYR A 53 13.86 -1.75 1.42
C TYR A 53 14.20 -3.16 0.99
N GLN A 54 15.50 -3.41 0.82
CA GLN A 54 16.04 -4.73 0.54
C GLN A 54 16.82 -5.22 1.76
N TYR A 55 16.62 -6.47 2.13
CA TYR A 55 17.24 -7.10 3.28
C TYR A 55 18.04 -8.32 2.87
N ARG A 56 19.19 -8.49 3.52
CA ARG A 56 20.02 -9.72 3.45
C ARG A 56 20.33 -10.20 4.84
N ILE A 57 20.46 -11.51 4.99
CA ILE A 57 20.86 -12.15 6.23
C ILE A 57 22.10 -12.98 5.95
N TYR A 58 23.17 -12.72 6.72
CA TYR A 58 24.41 -13.48 6.63
C TYR A 58 24.64 -14.25 7.93
N PRO A 59 24.79 -15.58 7.89
CA PRO A 59 25.25 -16.33 9.04
C PRO A 59 26.71 -15.96 9.34
N VAL A 60 27.03 -15.80 10.60
CA VAL A 60 28.36 -15.48 11.09
C VAL A 60 28.79 -16.58 12.06
N ASP A 61 30.04 -17.07 11.91
CA ASP A 61 30.58 -18.10 12.76
C ASP A 61 31.09 -17.55 14.11
N THR A 62 31.46 -18.46 15.01
CA THR A 62 32.02 -18.11 16.32
C THR A 62 33.35 -17.35 16.25
N CYS A 63 33.92 -17.20 15.07
CA CYS A 63 35.12 -16.41 14.78
C CYS A 63 34.80 -15.00 14.25
N GLY A 64 33.53 -14.66 14.09
CA GLY A 64 33.09 -13.40 13.50
C GLY A 64 33.25 -13.33 11.98
N VAL A 65 33.40 -14.48 11.32
CA VAL A 65 33.52 -14.55 9.86
C VAL A 65 32.17 -14.88 9.25
N ARG A 66 31.73 -14.10 8.25
CA ARG A 66 30.53 -14.42 7.49
C ARG A 66 30.71 -15.72 6.72
N ILE A 67 29.81 -16.64 6.95
CA ILE A 67 29.78 -17.90 6.25
C ILE A 67 29.19 -17.64 4.87
N ALA A 68 29.97 -17.93 3.81
CA ALA A 68 29.40 -17.93 2.47
C ALA A 68 28.34 -19.04 2.42
N ILE A 69 27.11 -18.70 2.11
CA ILE A 69 26.08 -19.69 1.81
C ILE A 69 26.51 -20.31 0.47
N PRO A 70 26.91 -21.60 0.43
CA PRO A 70 27.27 -22.19 -0.84
C PRO A 70 26.06 -22.10 -1.77
N PRO A 71 26.28 -21.87 -3.07
CA PRO A 71 25.20 -21.97 -4.03
C PRO A 71 24.59 -23.37 -3.87
N VAL A 72 23.31 -23.43 -3.52
CA VAL A 72 22.55 -24.67 -3.65
C VAL A 72 22.72 -25.03 -5.14
N ASP A 73 22.89 -26.31 -5.48
CA ASP A 73 23.07 -26.79 -6.87
C ASP A 73 21.82 -26.53 -7.75
N ASP A 74 21.11 -25.46 -7.48
CA ASP A 74 20.00 -24.94 -8.23
C ASP A 74 20.50 -23.81 -9.14
N PRO A 75 20.45 -23.96 -10.46
CA PRO A 75 20.89 -22.95 -11.41
C PRO A 75 20.15 -21.63 -11.27
N GLU A 76 18.98 -21.57 -10.61
CA GLU A 76 18.28 -20.32 -10.30
C GLU A 76 18.84 -19.58 -9.06
N PHE A 77 19.62 -20.27 -8.21
CA PHE A 77 20.30 -19.70 -7.05
C PHE A 77 21.73 -19.20 -7.35
N ILE A 78 22.09 -19.07 -8.60
CA ILE A 78 23.40 -18.57 -9.02
C ILE A 78 23.44 -17.06 -8.79
N ASN A 79 23.68 -16.65 -7.61
CA ASN A 79 24.45 -15.48 -7.22
C ASN A 79 24.21 -15.19 -5.74
N ASP A 80 25.25 -14.93 -5.02
CA ASP A 80 25.36 -14.38 -3.65
C ASP A 80 24.61 -13.03 -3.47
N THR A 81 23.54 -12.82 -4.20
CA THR A 81 22.77 -11.59 -4.31
C THR A 81 21.32 -11.73 -3.84
N SER A 82 20.96 -12.84 -3.16
CA SER A 82 19.60 -13.00 -2.67
C SER A 82 19.28 -11.97 -1.58
N PHE A 83 18.25 -11.18 -1.82
CA PHE A 83 17.70 -10.23 -0.85
C PHE A 83 16.18 -10.35 -0.86
N ALA A 84 15.55 -10.10 0.27
CA ALA A 84 14.10 -9.91 0.33
C ALA A 84 13.80 -8.42 0.12
N GLN A 85 12.74 -8.11 -0.63
CA GLN A 85 12.34 -6.74 -0.92
C GLN A 85 10.93 -6.48 -0.38
N THR A 86 10.76 -5.35 0.32
CA THR A 86 9.44 -4.92 0.79
C THR A 86 8.61 -4.33 -0.36
N ILE A 87 7.29 -4.34 -0.21
CA ILE A 87 6.38 -3.73 -1.17
C ILE A 87 6.16 -2.27 -0.79
N LEU A 88 6.31 -1.36 -1.75
CA LEU A 88 5.91 0.03 -1.65
C LEU A 88 4.68 0.24 -2.53
N LEU A 89 3.58 0.67 -1.93
CA LEU A 89 2.38 1.11 -2.62
C LEU A 89 2.37 2.64 -2.70
N GLU A 90 2.26 3.16 -3.90
CA GLU A 90 2.09 4.58 -4.21
C GLU A 90 0.69 4.84 -4.76
N THR A 91 0.07 5.95 -4.34
CA THR A 91 -1.28 6.32 -4.76
C THR A 91 -1.31 7.76 -5.25
N GLU A 92 -2.00 8.01 -6.36
CA GLU A 92 -2.22 9.33 -6.92
C GLU A 92 -3.70 9.54 -7.25
N ILE A 93 -4.22 10.75 -7.02
CA ILE A 93 -5.53 11.13 -7.53
C ILE A 93 -5.42 11.47 -9.02
N ASN A 94 -6.33 10.94 -9.80
CA ASN A 94 -6.47 11.36 -11.18
C ASN A 94 -7.68 12.30 -11.28
N ILE A 95 -7.38 13.60 -11.41
CA ILE A 95 -8.41 14.64 -11.50
C ILE A 95 -8.56 14.98 -12.97
N ASN A 96 -9.52 14.37 -13.62
CA ASN A 96 -9.98 14.84 -14.91
C ASN A 96 -10.90 16.05 -14.68
N TYR A 97 -10.30 17.22 -14.40
CA TYR A 97 -11.04 18.47 -14.43
C TYR A 97 -11.45 18.79 -15.87
N SER A 98 -12.63 18.37 -16.27
CA SER A 98 -13.37 19.14 -17.27
C SER A 98 -14.13 20.24 -16.52
N ALA A 99 -13.46 21.36 -16.26
CA ALA A 99 -14.00 22.50 -15.50
C ALA A 99 -15.17 23.22 -16.20
N VAL A 100 -15.78 22.63 -17.23
CA VAL A 100 -16.67 23.32 -18.14
C VAL A 100 -18.11 22.80 -18.10
N ASP A 101 -18.34 21.58 -17.65
CA ASP A 101 -19.68 21.01 -17.66
C ASP A 101 -19.93 20.04 -16.49
N PRO A 102 -20.65 20.45 -15.43
CA PRO A 102 -21.00 19.58 -14.30
C PRO A 102 -22.03 18.50 -14.65
N THR A 103 -22.48 18.42 -15.89
CA THR A 103 -23.40 17.39 -16.39
C THR A 103 -22.71 16.25 -17.12
N LEU A 104 -21.38 16.35 -17.34
CA LEU A 104 -20.58 15.22 -17.79
C LEU A 104 -20.32 14.30 -16.62
N ASP A 105 -20.52 13.00 -16.81
CA ASP A 105 -20.19 11.94 -15.84
C ASP A 105 -18.68 12.00 -15.53
N GLU A 106 -18.30 12.84 -14.56
CA GLU A 106 -16.91 12.93 -14.10
C GLU A 106 -16.60 11.67 -13.29
N GLU A 107 -15.65 10.90 -13.78
CA GLU A 107 -15.17 9.72 -13.09
C GLU A 107 -14.03 10.12 -12.14
N TYR A 108 -14.26 9.97 -10.84
CA TYR A 108 -13.23 10.16 -9.82
C TYR A 108 -12.44 8.87 -9.65
N THR A 109 -11.15 8.94 -9.85
CA THR A 109 -10.29 7.76 -9.80
C THR A 109 -9.07 7.97 -8.92
N ASN A 110 -8.61 6.88 -8.29
CA ASN A 110 -7.31 6.77 -7.63
C ASN A 110 -6.45 5.81 -8.45
N THR A 111 -5.27 6.26 -8.85
CA THR A 111 -4.27 5.41 -9.50
C THR A 111 -3.34 4.84 -8.46
N LEU A 112 -3.14 3.53 -8.49
CA LEU A 112 -2.30 2.78 -7.58
C LEU A 112 -1.20 2.07 -8.37
N VAL A 113 0.03 2.16 -7.89
CA VAL A 113 1.19 1.46 -8.46
C VAL A 113 2.00 0.87 -7.31
N PHE A 114 2.50 -0.35 -7.48
CA PHE A 114 3.36 -0.98 -6.49
C PHE A 114 4.45 -1.82 -7.15
N ASN A 115 5.57 -2.02 -6.42
CA ASN A 115 6.64 -2.89 -6.89
C ASN A 115 6.39 -4.35 -6.52
N GLU A 116 7.02 -5.26 -7.24
CA GLU A 116 7.00 -6.68 -6.90
C GLU A 116 7.62 -6.93 -5.51
N TYR A 117 7.04 -7.90 -4.80
CA TYR A 117 7.74 -8.56 -3.69
C TYR A 117 8.77 -9.51 -4.31
N ASP A 118 10.02 -9.39 -3.91
CA ASP A 118 11.08 -10.23 -4.45
C ASP A 118 11.59 -11.22 -3.39
N LYS A 119 11.64 -12.48 -3.83
CA LYS A 119 12.34 -13.62 -3.22
C LYS A 119 11.76 -14.22 -1.93
N TRP A 120 10.55 -14.71 -2.05
CA TRP A 120 10.19 -15.92 -1.31
C TRP A 120 10.75 -17.16 -2.02
N LEU A 121 11.00 -18.23 -1.26
CA LEU A 121 11.41 -19.53 -1.81
C LEU A 121 10.35 -20.13 -2.75
N GLY A 122 9.08 -19.79 -2.54
CA GLY A 122 7.93 -20.31 -3.28
C GLY A 122 7.37 -19.39 -4.37
N ASN A 123 8.03 -18.30 -4.70
CA ASN A 123 7.51 -17.23 -5.54
C ASN A 123 6.20 -16.61 -4.99
N VAL A 124 5.76 -15.50 -5.56
CA VAL A 124 4.46 -14.91 -5.25
C VAL A 124 3.37 -15.65 -6.00
N LEU A 125 2.36 -16.15 -5.27
CA LEU A 125 1.16 -16.77 -5.84
C LEU A 125 0.23 -15.69 -6.40
N GLU A 126 -0.08 -14.69 -5.56
CA GLU A 126 -0.97 -13.59 -5.91
C GLU A 126 -0.71 -12.34 -5.07
N TYR A 127 -1.14 -11.20 -5.59
CA TYR A 127 -1.27 -9.95 -4.84
C TYR A 127 -2.74 -9.63 -4.65
N ARG A 128 -3.09 -9.10 -3.49
CA ARG A 128 -4.45 -8.69 -3.12
C ARG A 128 -4.45 -7.24 -2.69
N LEU A 129 -5.34 -6.43 -3.27
CA LEU A 129 -5.52 -5.03 -2.94
C LEU A 129 -6.72 -4.86 -2.03
N TYR A 130 -6.53 -4.17 -0.92
CA TYR A 130 -7.59 -3.84 0.03
C TYR A 130 -7.77 -2.33 0.13
N ARG A 131 -9.00 -1.89 0.36
CA ARG A 131 -9.39 -0.48 0.47
C ARG A 131 -10.13 -0.21 1.78
N SER A 132 -9.89 0.98 2.34
CA SER A 132 -10.67 1.60 3.42
C SER A 132 -11.15 2.98 2.94
N ILE A 133 -12.35 3.36 3.33
CA ILE A 133 -13.02 4.61 2.93
C ILE A 133 -13.36 5.39 4.19
N ASN A 134 -13.11 6.70 4.22
CA ASN A 134 -13.53 7.62 5.29
C ASN A 134 -13.12 7.17 6.71
N ARG A 135 -11.95 6.51 6.86
CA ARG A 135 -11.43 5.92 8.12
C ARG A 135 -12.17 4.67 8.60
N GLU A 136 -13.10 4.13 7.82
CA GLU A 136 -13.70 2.84 8.12
C GLU A 136 -12.67 1.72 8.04
N PRO A 137 -12.92 0.55 8.65
CA PRO A 137 -12.04 -0.60 8.52
C PRO A 137 -11.83 -1.00 7.06
N PHE A 138 -10.68 -1.62 6.76
CA PHE A 138 -10.43 -2.17 5.44
C PHE A 138 -11.45 -3.26 5.08
N ASN A 139 -11.78 -3.34 3.80
CA ASN A 139 -12.66 -4.38 3.28
C ASN A 139 -12.15 -5.77 3.67
N LEU A 140 -13.06 -6.68 4.01
CA LEU A 140 -12.72 -8.08 4.32
C LEU A 140 -12.27 -8.87 3.08
N LEU A 141 -12.77 -8.48 1.91
CA LEU A 141 -12.40 -9.06 0.62
C LEU A 141 -11.55 -8.07 -0.17
N PRO A 142 -10.57 -8.55 -0.94
CA PRO A 142 -9.79 -7.69 -1.82
C PRO A 142 -10.68 -7.08 -2.90
N ILE A 143 -10.43 -5.82 -3.25
CA ILE A 143 -11.10 -5.15 -4.37
C ILE A 143 -10.48 -5.54 -5.71
N ARG A 144 -9.22 -6.03 -5.70
CA ARG A 144 -8.49 -6.53 -6.87
C ARG A 144 -7.52 -7.63 -6.45
N THR A 145 -7.34 -8.63 -7.33
CA THR A 145 -6.33 -9.68 -7.18
C THR A 145 -5.54 -9.83 -8.49
N TRP A 146 -4.22 -9.97 -8.39
CA TRP A 146 -3.31 -10.30 -9.49
C TRP A 146 -2.82 -11.74 -9.29
N ASP A 147 -3.25 -12.66 -10.12
CA ASP A 147 -2.79 -14.05 -10.11
C ASP A 147 -1.46 -14.15 -10.87
N ARG A 148 -0.38 -14.39 -10.14
CA ARG A 148 0.98 -14.45 -10.70
C ARG A 148 1.31 -15.80 -11.34
N VAL A 149 0.47 -16.81 -11.12
CA VAL A 149 0.62 -18.14 -11.74
C VAL A 149 0.08 -18.12 -13.17
N THR A 150 -1.10 -17.54 -13.37
CA THR A 150 -1.74 -17.49 -14.70
C THR A 150 -1.28 -16.30 -15.52
N ASN A 151 -0.97 -15.17 -14.86
CA ASN A 151 -0.57 -13.91 -15.50
C ASN A 151 0.72 -13.35 -14.87
N PRO A 152 1.88 -14.00 -15.04
CA PRO A 152 3.12 -13.61 -14.34
C PRO A 152 3.64 -12.21 -14.71
N ASN A 153 3.29 -11.71 -15.90
CA ASN A 153 3.76 -10.41 -16.42
C ASN A 153 2.68 -9.32 -16.37
N GLU A 154 1.57 -9.53 -15.67
CA GLU A 154 0.55 -8.50 -15.50
C GLU A 154 1.14 -7.31 -14.74
N GLU A 155 0.89 -6.10 -15.23
CA GLU A 155 1.37 -4.88 -14.59
C GLU A 155 0.75 -4.71 -13.20
N LEU A 156 1.57 -4.30 -12.22
CA LEU A 156 1.18 -4.10 -10.84
C LEU A 156 0.66 -2.67 -10.62
N ASN A 157 -0.42 -2.36 -11.33
CA ASN A 157 -1.14 -1.10 -11.21
C ASN A 157 -2.66 -1.35 -11.15
N HIS A 158 -3.39 -0.38 -10.66
CA HIS A 158 -4.85 -0.41 -10.61
C HIS A 158 -5.40 1.02 -10.63
N ILE A 159 -6.50 1.19 -11.36
CA ILE A 159 -7.31 2.41 -11.32
C ILE A 159 -8.59 2.07 -10.55
N ASP A 160 -8.71 2.62 -9.35
CA ASP A 160 -9.90 2.46 -8.52
C ASP A 160 -10.87 3.60 -8.80
N VAL A 161 -12.03 3.27 -9.35
CA VAL A 161 -13.12 4.23 -9.61
C VAL A 161 -13.85 4.46 -8.30
N VAL A 162 -13.85 5.71 -7.82
CA VAL A 162 -14.40 6.09 -6.52
C VAL A 162 -15.59 7.04 -6.61
N THR A 163 -16.15 7.20 -7.79
CA THR A 163 -17.29 8.10 -8.06
C THR A 163 -18.50 7.80 -7.16
N ASP A 164 -18.81 6.52 -6.95
CA ASP A 164 -19.93 6.08 -6.12
C ASP A 164 -19.74 6.33 -4.61
N PHE A 165 -18.56 6.79 -4.20
CA PHE A 165 -18.20 7.05 -2.80
C PHE A 165 -18.08 8.53 -2.48
N GLY A 166 -18.86 9.38 -3.17
CA GLY A 166 -18.83 10.83 -3.01
C GLY A 166 -19.26 11.35 -1.64
N GLU A 167 -19.90 10.51 -0.81
CA GLU A 167 -20.24 10.83 0.58
C GLU A 167 -19.01 10.80 1.49
N GLY A 168 -19.01 11.66 2.51
CA GLY A 168 -17.91 11.75 3.49
C GLY A 168 -16.72 12.57 3.00
N ASN A 169 -15.57 12.42 3.68
CA ASN A 169 -14.41 13.27 3.48
C ASN A 169 -13.50 12.88 2.30
N GLY A 170 -13.91 11.91 1.49
CA GLY A 170 -13.17 11.48 0.31
C GLY A 170 -11.79 10.84 0.59
N ARG A 171 -11.54 10.41 1.81
CA ARG A 171 -10.28 9.76 2.17
C ARG A 171 -10.32 8.27 1.86
N PHE A 172 -9.40 7.82 1.02
CA PHE A 172 -9.20 6.42 0.65
C PHE A 172 -7.83 5.96 1.11
N CYS A 173 -7.77 4.81 1.76
CA CYS A 173 -6.53 4.16 2.14
C CYS A 173 -6.45 2.77 1.54
N TYR A 174 -5.25 2.36 1.14
CA TYR A 174 -5.01 1.08 0.47
C TYR A 174 -3.81 0.37 1.06
N TYR A 175 -3.80 -0.95 0.98
CA TYR A 175 -2.62 -1.78 1.14
C TYR A 175 -2.66 -2.99 0.21
N ILE A 176 -1.48 -3.52 -0.08
CA ILE A 176 -1.27 -4.75 -0.84
C ILE A 176 -0.84 -5.86 0.11
N GLU A 177 -1.40 -7.04 -0.07
CA GLU A 177 -0.95 -8.29 0.52
C GLU A 177 -0.39 -9.18 -0.59
N ALA A 178 0.87 -9.60 -0.47
CA ALA A 178 1.45 -10.64 -1.32
C ALA A 178 1.34 -11.98 -0.62
N ILE A 179 0.91 -13.01 -1.32
CA ILE A 179 0.75 -14.38 -0.81
C ILE A 179 1.79 -15.28 -1.44
N GLU A 180 2.54 -16.02 -0.59
CA GLU A 180 3.54 -16.98 -1.03
C GLU A 180 2.89 -18.23 -1.64
N GLY A 181 3.47 -18.75 -2.71
CA GLY A 181 3.09 -20.01 -3.33
C GLY A 181 3.57 -21.24 -2.57
N ASN A 182 2.84 -22.34 -2.67
CA ASN A 182 3.06 -23.58 -1.91
C ASN A 182 4.27 -24.42 -2.34
N SER A 183 5.10 -23.96 -3.28
CA SER A 183 6.20 -24.73 -3.86
C SER A 183 7.54 -24.51 -3.15
N THR A 184 7.57 -24.48 -1.82
CA THR A 184 8.82 -24.40 -1.09
C THR A 184 9.36 -25.82 -0.80
N PRO A 185 10.70 -26.03 -0.79
CA PRO A 185 11.28 -27.31 -0.41
C PRO A 185 11.06 -27.66 1.07
N TYR A 186 10.54 -26.76 1.87
CA TYR A 186 10.30 -26.92 3.31
C TYR A 186 8.83 -27.18 3.68
N GLY A 187 7.94 -27.33 2.70
CA GLY A 187 6.51 -27.58 2.89
C GLY A 187 5.63 -26.34 2.66
N PRO A 188 4.31 -26.50 2.77
CA PRO A 188 3.38 -25.41 2.52
C PRO A 188 3.47 -24.36 3.64
N VAL A 189 4.15 -23.27 3.38
CA VAL A 189 4.11 -22.06 4.21
C VAL A 189 3.30 -21.04 3.42
N SER A 190 2.10 -20.76 3.87
CA SER A 190 1.29 -19.66 3.34
C SER A 190 1.55 -18.44 4.23
N GLU A 191 2.63 -17.74 3.96
CA GLU A 191 2.92 -16.47 4.63
C GLU A 191 2.49 -15.31 3.73
N GLY A 192 2.00 -14.23 4.36
CA GLY A 192 1.65 -12.99 3.70
C GLY A 192 2.69 -11.90 4.00
N SER A 193 3.01 -11.09 3.01
CA SER A 193 3.78 -9.86 3.20
C SER A 193 2.89 -8.67 2.82
N PHE A 194 2.95 -7.61 3.64
CA PHE A 194 2.11 -6.43 3.47
C PHE A 194 2.93 -5.23 3.01
N SER A 195 2.34 -4.41 2.14
CA SER A 195 2.89 -3.10 1.80
C SER A 195 2.71 -2.10 2.95
N ASN A 196 3.23 -0.89 2.78
CA ASN A 196 2.75 0.27 3.52
C ASN A 196 1.25 0.49 3.27
N ILE A 197 0.60 1.18 4.22
CA ILE A 197 -0.72 1.77 3.97
C ILE A 197 -0.50 3.11 3.27
N SER A 198 -1.02 3.25 2.05
CA SER A 198 -0.99 4.50 1.29
C SER A 198 -2.39 5.12 1.29
N CYS A 199 -2.48 6.37 1.76
CA CYS A 199 -3.76 7.08 1.87
C CYS A 199 -3.73 8.34 1.01
N ILE A 200 -4.87 8.60 0.36
CA ILE A 200 -5.08 9.76 -0.49
C ILE A 200 -6.47 10.33 -0.22
N SER A 201 -6.65 11.62 -0.46
CA SER A 201 -7.96 12.26 -0.34
C SER A 201 -8.34 12.92 -1.65
N GLN A 202 -9.54 12.62 -2.12
CA GLN A 202 -10.14 13.32 -3.25
C GLN A 202 -10.37 14.79 -2.89
N ILE A 203 -10.38 15.65 -3.90
CA ILE A 203 -10.64 17.07 -3.70
C ILE A 203 -12.13 17.27 -3.48
N PRO A 204 -12.54 17.96 -2.41
CA PRO A 204 -13.95 18.25 -2.17
C PRO A 204 -14.50 19.18 -3.26
N ILE A 205 -15.68 18.85 -3.76
CA ILE A 205 -16.38 19.63 -4.77
C ILE A 205 -17.72 20.08 -4.21
N ILE A 206 -18.02 21.37 -4.40
CA ILE A 206 -19.29 21.97 -4.02
C ILE A 206 -19.84 22.71 -5.23
N PHE A 207 -21.02 22.29 -5.69
CA PHE A 207 -21.78 22.99 -6.69
C PHE A 207 -22.98 23.68 -6.04
N VAL A 208 -23.06 24.99 -6.19
CA VAL A 208 -24.17 25.79 -5.67
C VAL A 208 -25.06 26.23 -6.86
N PRO A 209 -26.30 25.75 -6.94
CA PRO A 209 -27.20 26.18 -7.99
C PRO A 209 -27.45 27.69 -7.89
N ASN A 210 -27.62 28.37 -9.02
CA ASN A 210 -27.89 29.80 -9.06
C ASN A 210 -29.42 30.14 -9.03
N THR A 211 -30.27 29.14 -9.18
CA THR A 211 -31.73 29.27 -9.21
C THR A 211 -32.43 28.04 -8.66
N PHE A 212 -33.62 28.21 -8.16
CA PHE A 212 -34.57 27.14 -7.84
C PHE A 212 -36.00 27.60 -8.10
N THR A 213 -36.94 26.68 -8.23
CA THR A 213 -38.33 26.97 -8.67
C THR A 213 -39.31 26.26 -7.74
N PRO A 214 -39.67 26.85 -6.58
CA PRO A 214 -40.61 26.24 -5.63
C PRO A 214 -42.05 26.42 -6.14
N ASN A 215 -42.45 25.62 -7.13
CA ASN A 215 -43.75 25.71 -7.78
C ASN A 215 -44.67 24.49 -7.58
N GLY A 216 -44.18 23.46 -6.81
CA GLY A 216 -44.93 22.26 -6.48
C GLY A 216 -44.92 21.18 -7.60
N ASP A 217 -43.98 21.25 -8.54
CA ASP A 217 -43.82 20.27 -9.63
C ASP A 217 -42.81 19.14 -9.30
N GLU A 218 -42.33 19.09 -8.05
CA GLU A 218 -41.34 18.16 -7.55
C GLU A 218 -39.92 18.34 -8.14
N HIS A 219 -39.64 19.38 -8.93
CA HIS A 219 -38.36 19.68 -9.53
C HIS A 219 -37.81 21.02 -9.03
N ASN A 220 -36.57 21.01 -8.52
CA ASN A 220 -35.90 22.22 -8.00
C ASN A 220 -36.67 22.97 -6.90
N GLU A 221 -37.46 22.28 -6.11
CA GLU A 221 -38.28 22.87 -5.05
C GLU A 221 -37.46 23.44 -3.90
N VAL A 222 -36.25 22.90 -3.67
CA VAL A 222 -35.36 23.25 -2.57
C VAL A 222 -34.03 23.72 -3.11
N PHE A 223 -33.56 24.86 -2.58
CA PHE A 223 -32.22 25.35 -2.83
C PHE A 223 -31.22 24.63 -1.93
N ARG A 224 -30.37 23.78 -2.50
CA ARG A 224 -29.31 23.10 -1.77
C ARG A 224 -28.04 22.97 -2.61
N PRO A 225 -26.86 23.06 -2.00
CA PRO A 225 -25.62 22.67 -2.67
C PRO A 225 -25.60 21.17 -2.98
N PHE A 226 -24.93 20.80 -4.08
CA PHE A 226 -24.52 19.42 -4.35
C PHE A 226 -23.05 19.29 -3.97
N THR A 227 -22.72 18.26 -3.24
CA THR A 227 -21.38 18.07 -2.69
C THR A 227 -20.87 16.68 -3.01
N ASN A 228 -19.57 16.58 -3.35
CA ASN A 228 -18.84 15.32 -3.39
C ASN A 228 -17.59 15.45 -2.50
N PHE A 229 -17.29 14.42 -1.72
CA PHE A 229 -16.11 14.35 -0.84
C PHE A 229 -16.02 15.48 0.19
N VAL A 230 -17.14 15.99 0.62
CA VAL A 230 -17.24 17.01 1.68
C VAL A 230 -17.62 16.32 2.98
N SER A 231 -16.80 16.55 4.03
CA SER A 231 -17.11 16.05 5.37
C SER A 231 -18.32 16.75 5.94
N GLU A 232 -19.22 16.01 6.55
CA GLU A 232 -20.34 16.57 7.33
C GLU A 232 -19.85 17.14 8.68
N GLU A 233 -18.65 16.77 9.12
CA GLU A 233 -18.03 17.35 10.31
C GLU A 233 -17.68 18.81 10.04
N ASP A 234 -18.11 19.72 10.91
CA ASP A 234 -17.89 21.16 10.81
C ASP A 234 -18.54 21.85 9.57
N TYR A 235 -19.53 21.18 8.95
CA TYR A 235 -20.28 21.78 7.87
C TYR A 235 -21.09 22.99 8.37
N SER A 236 -21.05 24.10 7.64
CA SER A 236 -21.94 25.22 7.85
C SER A 236 -22.31 25.86 6.51
N PHE A 237 -23.59 26.07 6.29
CA PHE A 237 -24.13 26.72 5.11
C PHE A 237 -24.96 27.94 5.49
N THR A 238 -24.58 29.12 4.98
CA THR A 238 -25.27 30.37 5.29
C THR A 238 -25.56 31.16 4.02
N ILE A 239 -26.82 31.61 3.87
CA ILE A 239 -27.24 32.47 2.77
C ILE A 239 -27.42 33.91 3.30
N PHE A 240 -26.82 34.85 2.62
CA PHE A 240 -26.92 36.28 2.93
C PHE A 240 -27.80 37.01 1.91
N SER A 241 -28.54 38.00 2.37
CA SER A 241 -29.19 38.96 1.51
C SER A 241 -28.15 39.85 0.82
N ARG A 242 -28.60 40.60 -0.21
CA ARG A 242 -27.74 41.59 -0.88
C ARG A 242 -27.21 42.70 0.08
N SER A 243 -27.93 42.97 1.16
CA SER A 243 -27.55 43.95 2.18
C SER A 243 -26.68 43.36 3.31
N GLY A 244 -26.29 42.08 3.22
CA GLY A 244 -25.45 41.40 4.19
C GLY A 244 -26.18 40.78 5.39
N GLY A 245 -27.52 40.85 5.43
CA GLY A 245 -28.32 40.15 6.45
C GLY A 245 -28.42 38.65 6.17
N ILE A 246 -28.33 37.82 7.22
CA ILE A 246 -28.51 36.36 7.10
C ILE A 246 -29.97 36.05 6.77
N ILE A 247 -30.23 35.31 5.69
CA ILE A 247 -31.55 34.84 5.29
C ILE A 247 -31.77 33.41 5.80
N PHE A 248 -30.73 32.57 5.73
CA PHE A 248 -30.77 31.17 6.14
C PHE A 248 -29.41 30.74 6.67
N SER A 249 -29.39 29.85 7.65
CA SER A 249 -28.17 29.19 8.13
C SER A 249 -28.50 27.81 8.67
N THR A 250 -27.65 26.82 8.33
CA THR A 250 -27.74 25.46 8.85
C THR A 250 -26.34 24.89 9.06
N ASN A 251 -26.27 23.92 9.96
CA ASN A 251 -25.08 23.10 10.21
C ASN A 251 -25.38 21.61 9.91
N ASP A 252 -26.51 21.34 9.27
CA ASP A 252 -26.96 20.00 8.85
C ASP A 252 -26.96 19.88 7.32
#